data_5fd62727c8c0282033467717e4268ca9
#
_entry.id   5fd62727c8c0282033467717e4268ca9
#
_cell.length_a   1.000
_cell.length_b   1.000
_cell.length_c   1.000
_cell.angle_alpha   90.00
_cell.angle_beta   90.00
_cell.angle_gamma   90.00
#
_symmetry.space_group_name_H-M   'P 1'
#
loop_
_entity.id
_entity.type
_entity.pdbx_description
1 polymer ?
#
loop_
_entity_poly.entity_id
_entity_poly.type
_entity_poly.pdbx_seq_one_letter_code
_entity_poly.pdbx_strand_id
1 'polypeptide(L)'
;MKKKLTFIMILVVLALTSCSDFLDKYPKYGVDPESEVTNEIAVALTTACYKTLQSSNMYNQRLWSLDILAGNSEVGAGGGTDGLETVQAANFIAQSDNGFALYVWRSPWVGIGRCNIVLSNLPSAAISDEIKDRCMGEAYFLRAHYYYILVRLYGGVPLRLQPFEPGQSTDIARNTVDEVYAQILSDCKNAVDMLPPKSSYGENDKGRACKEAAMAMLADIYLTLAPNHRDYYNEVVTLCDQITAMGYDLSQCKYADNFDATINNGAESLFEVQYSGSTEYDFWGGDNQSSWLSTFMGPRNSGMVAGAYGWNLPTEEFIKEYEAGDLRKDVTVLYQGCPAFDGMEYRRSWSGTGYNVRKFLVSKTVSPEYNTNPNNFVV
;
A
#
# COMPACT_ATOMS: atom_id res chain seq x y z
N MET A 1 7.33 -49.25 -51.60
CA MET A 1 6.40 -49.03 -50.47
C MET A 1 7.04 -49.22 -49.09
N LYS A 2 7.80 -50.28 -48.84
CA LYS A 2 8.42 -50.54 -47.51
C LYS A 2 9.34 -49.40 -47.01
N LYS A 3 10.19 -48.80 -47.84
CA LYS A 3 11.10 -47.69 -47.43
C LYS A 3 10.33 -46.41 -47.03
N LYS A 4 9.20 -46.12 -47.66
CA LYS A 4 8.35 -44.92 -47.28
C LYS A 4 7.63 -45.17 -45.96
N LEU A 5 7.20 -46.41 -45.67
CA LEU A 5 6.58 -46.75 -44.40
C LEU A 5 7.53 -46.68 -43.24
N THR A 6 8.79 -47.15 -43.43
CA THR A 6 9.87 -47.06 -42.42
C THR A 6 10.22 -45.61 -42.11
N PHE A 7 10.26 -44.73 -43.12
CA PHE A 7 10.55 -43.29 -42.92
C PHE A 7 9.44 -42.57 -42.13
N ILE A 8 8.19 -42.90 -42.43
CA ILE A 8 7.02 -42.35 -41.71
C ILE A 8 7.03 -42.86 -40.26
N MET A 9 7.37 -44.11 -40.03
CA MET A 9 7.43 -44.72 -38.68
C MET A 9 8.56 -44.08 -37.82
N ILE A 10 9.72 -43.73 -38.40
CA ILE A 10 10.81 -43.03 -37.76
C ILE A 10 10.38 -41.58 -37.42
N LEU A 11 9.67 -40.89 -38.31
CA LEU A 11 9.17 -39.55 -38.08
C LEU A 11 8.14 -39.47 -36.94
N VAL A 12 7.27 -40.49 -36.83
CA VAL A 12 6.28 -40.61 -35.76
C VAL A 12 6.97 -40.90 -34.42
N VAL A 13 8.01 -41.72 -34.39
CA VAL A 13 8.78 -42.01 -33.14
C VAL A 13 9.56 -40.76 -32.69
N LEU A 14 10.12 -39.99 -33.61
CA LEU A 14 10.78 -38.71 -33.28
C LEU A 14 9.78 -37.63 -32.79
N ALA A 15 8.52 -37.65 -33.23
CA ALA A 15 7.48 -36.76 -32.75
C ALA A 15 6.97 -37.13 -31.33
N LEU A 16 7.15 -38.36 -30.92
CA LEU A 16 6.75 -38.85 -29.57
C LEU A 16 7.81 -38.63 -28.50
N THR A 17 9.04 -38.26 -28.87
CA THR A 17 10.11 -37.84 -27.94
C THR A 17 10.16 -36.32 -27.76
N SER A 18 9.07 -35.64 -27.96
CA SER A 18 8.95 -34.22 -27.61
C SER A 18 9.17 -34.10 -26.10
N CYS A 19 10.31 -33.55 -25.69
CA CYS A 19 10.62 -33.27 -24.30
C CYS A 19 9.55 -32.35 -23.74
N SER A 20 8.79 -32.80 -22.77
CA SER A 20 7.85 -32.00 -21.98
C SER A 20 8.53 -30.76 -21.38
N ASP A 21 9.76 -30.91 -20.96
CA ASP A 21 10.60 -29.89 -20.33
C ASP A 21 10.88 -28.66 -21.22
N PHE A 22 10.69 -28.76 -22.55
CA PHE A 22 10.88 -27.59 -23.44
C PHE A 22 9.73 -26.59 -23.35
N LEU A 23 8.54 -27.04 -22.94
CA LEU A 23 7.36 -26.20 -22.78
C LEU A 23 7.18 -25.67 -21.36
N ASP A 24 7.83 -26.31 -20.39
CA ASP A 24 7.84 -25.88 -18.99
C ASP A 24 8.86 -24.75 -18.80
N LYS A 25 8.51 -23.55 -19.26
CA LYS A 25 9.30 -22.34 -19.00
C LYS A 25 8.90 -21.77 -17.64
N TYR A 26 9.64 -22.16 -16.63
CA TYR A 26 9.60 -21.44 -15.36
C TYR A 26 10.10 -19.99 -15.58
N PRO A 27 9.46 -18.98 -15.00
CA PRO A 27 9.94 -17.61 -15.08
C PRO A 27 11.36 -17.55 -14.52
N LYS A 28 12.29 -16.95 -15.27
CA LYS A 28 13.72 -16.80 -14.88
C LYS A 28 13.94 -16.13 -13.52
N TYR A 29 12.90 -15.53 -12.94
CA TYR A 29 12.89 -14.77 -11.70
C TYR A 29 11.64 -15.12 -10.87
N GLY A 30 11.32 -16.39 -10.71
CA GLY A 30 10.21 -16.87 -9.88
C GLY A 30 10.64 -18.05 -9.02
N VAL A 31 9.98 -18.23 -7.89
CA VAL A 31 10.13 -19.46 -7.09
C VAL A 31 9.45 -20.57 -7.89
N ASP A 32 10.19 -21.68 -8.13
CA ASP A 32 9.62 -22.89 -8.72
C ASP A 32 8.50 -23.40 -7.79
N PRO A 33 7.26 -23.59 -8.30
CA PRO A 33 6.16 -24.09 -7.48
C PRO A 33 6.41 -25.45 -6.86
N GLU A 34 7.33 -26.26 -7.46
CA GLU A 34 7.71 -27.58 -6.96
C GLU A 34 8.93 -27.52 -6.02
N SER A 35 9.56 -26.36 -5.85
CA SER A 35 10.71 -26.21 -4.95
C SER A 35 10.28 -26.31 -3.49
N GLU A 36 11.10 -26.96 -2.68
CA GLU A 36 10.94 -26.98 -1.23
C GLU A 36 11.05 -25.54 -0.68
N VAL A 37 10.12 -25.12 0.17
CA VAL A 37 10.12 -23.78 0.77
C VAL A 37 11.23 -23.70 1.80
N THR A 38 12.25 -22.87 1.54
CA THR A 38 13.31 -22.52 2.49
C THR A 38 12.96 -21.25 3.27
N ASN A 39 13.75 -20.90 4.29
CA ASN A 39 13.60 -19.63 5.01
C ASN A 39 13.65 -18.42 4.07
N GLU A 40 14.59 -18.42 3.12
CA GLU A 40 14.77 -17.32 2.14
C GLU A 40 13.57 -17.22 1.20
N ILE A 41 13.06 -18.35 0.72
CA ILE A 41 11.86 -18.41 -0.12
C ILE A 41 10.64 -17.89 0.65
N ALA A 42 10.45 -18.30 1.91
CA ALA A 42 9.37 -17.80 2.76
C ALA A 42 9.41 -16.28 2.90
N VAL A 43 10.58 -15.72 3.19
CA VAL A 43 10.77 -14.26 3.28
C VAL A 43 10.52 -13.56 1.94
N ALA A 44 10.97 -14.13 0.82
CA ALA A 44 10.76 -13.56 -0.51
C ALA A 44 9.27 -13.56 -0.90
N LEU A 45 8.54 -14.65 -0.67
CA LEU A 45 7.09 -14.75 -0.89
C LEU A 45 6.33 -13.71 -0.06
N THR A 46 6.72 -13.55 1.21
CA THR A 46 6.11 -12.58 2.11
C THR A 46 6.44 -11.14 1.67
N THR A 47 7.67 -10.86 1.24
CA THR A 47 8.04 -9.56 0.70
C THR A 47 7.22 -9.19 -0.53
N ALA A 48 6.88 -10.15 -1.38
CA ALA A 48 6.01 -9.92 -2.53
C ALA A 48 4.59 -9.45 -2.13
N CYS A 49 4.11 -9.75 -0.91
CA CYS A 49 2.83 -9.26 -0.41
C CYS A 49 2.83 -7.72 -0.21
N TYR A 50 3.95 -7.13 0.17
CA TYR A 50 4.11 -5.67 0.34
C TYR A 50 4.14 -4.91 -0.98
N LYS A 51 4.63 -5.53 -2.05
CA LYS A 51 4.84 -4.85 -3.35
C LYS A 51 3.59 -4.16 -3.87
N THR A 52 2.42 -4.73 -3.62
CA THR A 52 1.13 -4.14 -4.03
C THR A 52 0.89 -2.76 -3.42
N LEU A 53 1.36 -2.50 -2.20
CA LEU A 53 1.19 -1.20 -1.53
C LEU A 53 1.89 -0.07 -2.28
N GLN A 54 3.03 -0.34 -2.91
CA GLN A 54 3.82 0.65 -3.66
C GLN A 54 3.19 1.04 -5.01
N SER A 55 2.17 0.32 -5.47
CA SER A 55 1.54 0.56 -6.77
C SER A 55 0.94 1.97 -6.86
N SER A 56 0.97 2.57 -8.06
CA SER A 56 0.24 3.80 -8.38
C SER A 56 -1.26 3.69 -8.12
N ASN A 57 -1.81 2.47 -8.22
CA ASN A 57 -3.22 2.20 -7.92
C ASN A 57 -3.51 2.07 -6.41
N MET A 58 -2.48 2.13 -5.57
CA MET A 58 -2.54 2.11 -4.12
C MET A 58 -1.93 3.39 -3.54
N TYR A 59 -0.92 3.27 -2.66
CA TYR A 59 -0.38 4.42 -1.91
C TYR A 59 0.48 5.37 -2.74
N ASN A 60 0.94 5.00 -3.93
CA ASN A 60 1.77 5.89 -4.75
C ASN A 60 0.95 6.92 -5.57
N GLN A 61 -0.38 6.79 -5.66
CA GLN A 61 -1.26 7.81 -6.24
C GLN A 61 -2.71 7.71 -5.74
N ARG A 62 -3.42 6.60 -5.98
CA ARG A 62 -4.90 6.62 -5.91
C ARG A 62 -5.46 6.68 -4.50
N LEU A 63 -4.86 6.00 -3.52
CA LEU A 63 -5.41 6.01 -2.16
C LEU A 63 -5.33 7.37 -1.48
N TRP A 64 -4.27 8.15 -1.69
CA TRP A 64 -4.24 9.50 -1.13
C TRP A 64 -5.21 10.47 -1.82
N SER A 65 -5.72 10.13 -3.02
CA SER A 65 -6.79 10.91 -3.66
C SER A 65 -8.14 10.79 -2.92
N LEU A 66 -8.26 9.92 -1.91
CA LEU A 66 -9.42 9.87 -1.02
C LEU A 66 -9.64 11.18 -0.25
N ASP A 67 -8.60 11.98 0.01
CA ASP A 67 -8.72 13.34 0.56
C ASP A 67 -9.64 14.23 -0.31
N ILE A 68 -9.55 14.07 -1.63
CA ILE A 68 -10.38 14.79 -2.60
C ILE A 68 -11.83 14.32 -2.51
N LEU A 69 -12.05 13.02 -2.42
CA LEU A 69 -13.41 12.45 -2.28
C LEU A 69 -14.06 12.85 -0.95
N ALA A 70 -13.24 13.04 0.09
CA ALA A 70 -13.69 13.49 1.41
C ALA A 70 -14.00 14.99 1.48
N GLY A 71 -13.71 15.78 0.42
CA GLY A 71 -13.94 17.22 0.36
C GLY A 71 -12.87 18.08 1.02
N ASN A 72 -11.78 17.48 1.52
CA ASN A 72 -10.67 18.22 2.13
C ASN A 72 -9.78 18.90 1.09
N SER A 73 -9.84 18.46 -0.16
CA SER A 73 -9.05 18.96 -1.27
C SER A 73 -9.79 18.83 -2.61
N GLU A 74 -9.24 19.48 -3.62
CA GLU A 74 -9.71 19.47 -5.01
C GLU A 74 -8.63 18.90 -5.94
N VAL A 75 -9.05 18.40 -7.12
CA VAL A 75 -8.13 18.01 -8.18
C VAL A 75 -7.54 19.27 -8.83
N GLY A 76 -6.22 19.45 -8.72
CA GLY A 76 -5.53 20.61 -9.29
C GLY A 76 -5.09 20.40 -10.73
N ALA A 77 -4.33 19.42 -10.97
CA ALA A 77 -3.64 18.99 -12.21
C ALA A 77 -4.18 19.55 -13.54
N GLY A 78 -3.84 20.79 -13.86
CA GLY A 78 -4.12 21.38 -15.18
C GLY A 78 -5.58 21.76 -15.46
N GLY A 79 -6.40 21.96 -14.42
CA GLY A 79 -7.75 22.52 -14.58
C GLY A 79 -8.84 21.47 -14.90
N GLY A 80 -8.67 20.23 -14.44
CA GLY A 80 -9.74 19.23 -14.44
C GLY A 80 -9.78 18.31 -15.65
N THR A 81 -8.85 18.38 -16.59
CA THR A 81 -8.73 17.42 -17.68
C THR A 81 -7.85 16.24 -17.33
N ASP A 82 -6.82 16.43 -16.52
CA ASP A 82 -6.04 15.37 -15.92
C ASP A 82 -6.78 14.86 -14.66
N GLY A 83 -7.03 13.55 -14.58
CA GLY A 83 -7.72 12.95 -13.44
C GLY A 83 -9.25 13.11 -13.46
N LEU A 84 -9.84 13.14 -14.62
CA LEU A 84 -11.29 13.20 -14.81
C LEU A 84 -12.03 12.16 -13.98
N GLU A 85 -11.49 10.95 -13.87
CA GLU A 85 -12.06 9.88 -13.05
C GLU A 85 -12.12 10.23 -11.55
N THR A 86 -11.10 10.94 -11.02
CA THR A 86 -11.09 11.40 -9.63
C THR A 86 -12.08 12.56 -9.43
N VAL A 87 -12.17 13.48 -10.39
CA VAL A 87 -13.18 14.55 -10.39
C VAL A 87 -14.60 13.97 -10.40
N GLN A 88 -14.85 12.97 -11.23
CA GLN A 88 -16.15 12.31 -11.28
C GLN A 88 -16.49 11.62 -9.94
N ALA A 89 -15.52 10.94 -9.34
CA ALA A 89 -15.70 10.29 -8.05
C ALA A 89 -15.97 11.33 -6.94
N ALA A 90 -15.18 12.41 -6.89
CA ALA A 90 -15.32 13.48 -5.90
C ALA A 90 -16.68 14.21 -5.98
N ASN A 91 -17.22 14.37 -7.20
CA ASN A 91 -18.52 14.99 -7.43
C ASN A 91 -19.70 14.00 -7.38
N PHE A 92 -19.48 12.73 -7.02
CA PHE A 92 -20.49 11.67 -6.95
C PHE A 92 -21.23 11.43 -8.29
N ILE A 93 -20.54 11.65 -9.43
CA ILE A 93 -21.05 11.40 -10.79
C ILE A 93 -20.27 10.28 -11.52
N ALA A 94 -19.51 9.49 -10.77
CA ALA A 94 -18.77 8.36 -11.32
C ALA A 94 -19.73 7.33 -11.94
N GLN A 95 -19.39 6.87 -13.16
CA GLN A 95 -20.11 5.79 -13.82
C GLN A 95 -19.47 4.44 -13.52
N SER A 96 -20.10 3.34 -13.94
CA SER A 96 -19.63 1.98 -13.69
C SER A 96 -18.26 1.64 -14.33
N ASP A 97 -17.83 2.42 -15.30
CA ASP A 97 -16.54 2.34 -15.99
C ASP A 97 -15.47 3.28 -15.45
N ASN A 98 -15.75 3.95 -14.32
CA ASN A 98 -14.81 4.89 -13.71
C ASN A 98 -13.49 4.22 -13.34
N GLY A 99 -12.39 4.73 -13.92
CA GLY A 99 -11.05 4.15 -13.76
C GLY A 99 -10.53 4.22 -12.32
N PHE A 100 -10.86 5.26 -11.55
CA PHE A 100 -10.46 5.36 -10.14
C PHE A 100 -11.04 4.19 -9.33
N ALA A 101 -12.35 3.99 -9.40
CA ALA A 101 -13.03 2.90 -8.70
C ALA A 101 -12.52 1.52 -9.15
N LEU A 102 -12.30 1.33 -10.46
CA LEU A 102 -11.83 0.07 -11.02
C LEU A 102 -10.43 -0.31 -10.51
N TYR A 103 -9.48 0.63 -10.51
CA TYR A 103 -8.09 0.34 -10.17
C TYR A 103 -7.89 0.14 -8.67
N VAL A 104 -8.59 0.92 -7.83
CA VAL A 104 -8.58 0.72 -6.37
C VAL A 104 -9.27 -0.60 -5.99
N TRP A 105 -10.27 -1.04 -6.75
CA TRP A 105 -10.86 -2.38 -6.60
C TRP A 105 -9.85 -3.49 -6.94
N ARG A 106 -9.17 -3.40 -8.08
CA ARG A 106 -8.33 -4.50 -8.61
C ARG A 106 -7.06 -4.75 -7.79
N SER A 107 -6.41 -3.69 -7.34
CA SER A 107 -5.07 -3.82 -6.75
C SER A 107 -5.03 -4.60 -5.45
N PRO A 108 -5.94 -4.41 -4.47
CA PRO A 108 -5.94 -5.22 -3.25
C PRO A 108 -6.06 -6.72 -3.49
N TRP A 109 -6.77 -7.15 -4.54
CA TRP A 109 -6.91 -8.58 -4.86
C TRP A 109 -5.59 -9.24 -5.24
N VAL A 110 -4.67 -8.49 -5.86
CA VAL A 110 -3.31 -8.97 -6.14
C VAL A 110 -2.57 -9.22 -4.82
N GLY A 111 -2.67 -8.29 -3.87
CA GLY A 111 -2.10 -8.43 -2.54
C GLY A 111 -2.69 -9.61 -1.76
N ILE A 112 -4.02 -9.74 -1.75
CA ILE A 112 -4.74 -10.86 -1.11
C ILE A 112 -4.27 -12.20 -1.69
N GLY A 113 -4.17 -12.30 -3.04
CA GLY A 113 -3.70 -13.52 -3.69
C GLY A 113 -2.29 -13.93 -3.24
N ARG A 114 -1.37 -12.97 -3.12
CA ARG A 114 -0.01 -13.21 -2.61
C ARG A 114 0.00 -13.63 -1.15
N CYS A 115 -0.80 -12.98 -0.30
CA CYS A 115 -0.96 -13.37 1.10
C CYS A 115 -1.52 -14.80 1.23
N ASN A 116 -2.49 -15.16 0.40
CA ASN A 116 -3.05 -16.51 0.41
C ASN A 116 -2.01 -17.58 0.05
N ILE A 117 -1.09 -17.30 -0.89
CA ILE A 117 0.02 -18.18 -1.23
C ILE A 117 0.90 -18.42 0.01
N VAL A 118 1.27 -17.37 0.72
CA VAL A 118 2.07 -17.48 1.96
C VAL A 118 1.31 -18.33 2.99
N LEU A 119 0.07 -17.98 3.28
CA LEU A 119 -0.75 -18.64 4.32
C LEU A 119 -1.10 -20.08 4.00
N SER A 120 -1.09 -20.49 2.73
CA SER A 120 -1.35 -21.87 2.32
C SER A 120 -0.09 -22.74 2.33
N ASN A 121 1.08 -22.16 2.00
CA ASN A 121 2.31 -22.95 1.84
C ASN A 121 3.14 -23.05 3.13
N LEU A 122 3.19 -22.01 3.94
CA LEU A 122 4.10 -21.98 5.09
C LEU A 122 3.72 -22.91 6.26
N PRO A 123 2.44 -23.20 6.55
CA PRO A 123 2.10 -24.09 7.67
C PRO A 123 2.78 -25.46 7.61
N SER A 124 2.93 -26.03 6.40
CA SER A 124 3.55 -27.35 6.18
C SER A 124 5.04 -27.25 5.83
N ALA A 125 5.60 -26.07 5.65
CA ALA A 125 7.00 -25.89 5.26
C ALA A 125 7.98 -26.29 6.38
N ALA A 126 9.06 -26.94 6.02
CA ALA A 126 10.15 -27.35 6.92
C ALA A 126 11.14 -26.21 7.16
N ILE A 127 10.66 -25.08 7.69
CA ILE A 127 11.42 -23.87 8.01
C ILE A 127 11.41 -23.60 9.52
N SER A 128 12.26 -22.66 9.99
CA SER A 128 12.28 -22.29 11.40
C SER A 128 10.93 -21.70 11.85
N ASP A 129 10.49 -22.03 13.06
CA ASP A 129 9.21 -21.53 13.59
C ASP A 129 9.20 -19.99 13.67
N GLU A 130 10.32 -19.37 14.04
CA GLU A 130 10.45 -17.91 14.08
C GLU A 130 10.16 -17.27 12.72
N ILE A 131 10.75 -17.78 11.64
CA ILE A 131 10.51 -17.27 10.27
C ILE A 131 9.08 -17.59 9.83
N LYS A 132 8.56 -18.76 10.16
CA LYS A 132 7.20 -19.18 9.84
C LYS A 132 6.19 -18.23 10.48
N ASP A 133 6.27 -18.02 11.79
CA ASP A 133 5.35 -17.17 12.53
C ASP A 133 5.42 -15.73 12.03
N ARG A 134 6.63 -15.18 11.85
CA ARG A 134 6.80 -13.84 11.32
C ARG A 134 6.17 -13.69 9.92
N CYS A 135 6.51 -14.55 8.99
CA CYS A 135 6.01 -14.49 7.61
C CYS A 135 4.49 -14.67 7.53
N MET A 136 3.94 -15.58 8.32
CA MET A 136 2.48 -15.76 8.39
C MET A 136 1.80 -14.55 9.05
N GLY A 137 2.36 -14.02 10.14
CA GLY A 137 1.88 -12.80 10.79
C GLY A 137 1.85 -11.59 9.84
N GLU A 138 2.92 -11.39 9.06
CA GLU A 138 2.99 -10.35 8.03
C GLU A 138 1.91 -10.56 6.95
N ALA A 139 1.70 -11.79 6.50
CA ALA A 139 0.69 -12.11 5.49
C ALA A 139 -0.74 -11.90 6.03
N TYR A 140 -1.02 -12.24 7.28
CA TYR A 140 -2.30 -11.96 7.94
C TYR A 140 -2.54 -10.45 8.05
N PHE A 141 -1.55 -9.69 8.53
CA PHE A 141 -1.63 -8.23 8.63
C PHE A 141 -1.97 -7.59 7.27
N LEU A 142 -1.23 -7.94 6.22
CA LEU A 142 -1.42 -7.39 4.88
C LEU A 142 -2.75 -7.81 4.26
N ARG A 143 -3.19 -9.05 4.46
CA ARG A 143 -4.49 -9.52 3.96
C ARG A 143 -5.65 -8.78 4.64
N ALA A 144 -5.57 -8.59 5.95
CA ALA A 144 -6.52 -7.78 6.69
C ALA A 144 -6.55 -6.34 6.17
N HIS A 145 -5.38 -5.73 5.95
CA HIS A 145 -5.26 -4.38 5.41
C HIS A 145 -5.90 -4.25 4.02
N TYR A 146 -5.66 -5.18 3.11
CA TYR A 146 -6.28 -5.17 1.78
C TYR A 146 -7.81 -5.33 1.84
N TYR A 147 -8.32 -6.24 2.67
CA TYR A 147 -9.75 -6.38 2.87
C TYR A 147 -10.38 -5.16 3.55
N TYR A 148 -9.65 -4.51 4.46
CA TYR A 148 -10.12 -3.30 5.13
C TYR A 148 -10.27 -2.12 4.16
N ILE A 149 -9.36 -1.96 3.20
CA ILE A 149 -9.53 -1.00 2.10
C ILE A 149 -10.77 -1.34 1.28
N LEU A 150 -10.92 -2.61 0.89
CA LEU A 150 -12.04 -3.04 0.06
C LEU A 150 -13.41 -2.85 0.75
N VAL A 151 -13.55 -3.25 2.00
CA VAL A 151 -14.84 -3.15 2.71
C VAL A 151 -15.24 -1.71 2.98
N ARG A 152 -14.29 -0.83 3.29
CA ARG A 152 -14.55 0.60 3.51
C ARG A 152 -15.02 1.31 2.24
N LEU A 153 -14.53 0.94 1.09
CA LEU A 153 -14.84 1.61 -0.18
C LEU A 153 -16.01 0.97 -0.93
N TYR A 154 -16.19 -0.35 -0.82
CA TYR A 154 -17.17 -1.10 -1.64
C TYR A 154 -18.23 -1.85 -0.83
N GLY A 155 -18.18 -1.79 0.49
CA GLY A 155 -19.07 -2.58 1.37
C GLY A 155 -18.69 -4.06 1.36
N GLY A 156 -19.68 -4.96 1.37
CA GLY A 156 -19.43 -6.38 1.30
C GLY A 156 -18.71 -6.77 0.00
N VAL A 157 -17.74 -7.70 0.08
CA VAL A 157 -16.92 -8.17 -1.04
C VAL A 157 -16.75 -9.69 -0.95
N PRO A 158 -16.41 -10.40 -2.05
CA PRO A 158 -16.10 -11.82 -1.98
C PRO A 158 -14.93 -12.12 -1.01
N LEU A 159 -15.07 -13.10 -0.13
CA LEU A 159 -13.97 -13.60 0.69
C LEU A 159 -13.21 -14.70 -0.06
N ARG A 160 -11.99 -14.39 -0.48
CA ARG A 160 -11.03 -15.35 -1.05
C ARG A 160 -9.90 -15.56 -0.05
N LEU A 161 -9.86 -16.77 0.54
CA LEU A 161 -8.93 -17.11 1.61
C LEU A 161 -7.92 -18.19 1.18
N GLN A 162 -8.03 -18.65 -0.06
CA GLN A 162 -7.14 -19.65 -0.67
C GLN A 162 -6.51 -19.08 -1.95
N PRO A 163 -5.35 -19.57 -2.37
CA PRO A 163 -4.78 -19.25 -3.67
C PRO A 163 -5.78 -19.54 -4.80
N PHE A 164 -5.63 -18.82 -5.90
CA PHE A 164 -6.42 -19.07 -7.09
C PHE A 164 -5.83 -20.24 -7.86
N GLU A 165 -6.64 -21.27 -8.10
CA GLU A 165 -6.23 -22.41 -8.90
C GLU A 165 -6.66 -22.26 -10.37
N PRO A 166 -5.82 -22.66 -11.34
CA PRO A 166 -6.19 -22.64 -12.74
C PRO A 166 -7.50 -23.40 -12.99
N GLY A 167 -8.43 -22.76 -13.69
CA GLY A 167 -9.74 -23.35 -14.00
C GLY A 167 -10.82 -23.13 -12.91
N GLN A 168 -10.50 -22.55 -11.77
CA GLN A 168 -11.53 -22.13 -10.82
C GLN A 168 -12.40 -21.02 -11.40
N SER A 169 -13.69 -21.01 -11.02
CA SER A 169 -14.59 -19.92 -11.34
C SER A 169 -14.15 -18.61 -10.65
N THR A 170 -14.16 -17.54 -11.42
CA THR A 170 -14.01 -16.18 -10.89
C THR A 170 -15.32 -15.56 -10.41
N ASP A 171 -16.45 -16.23 -10.74
CA ASP A 171 -17.79 -15.78 -10.34
C ASP A 171 -18.06 -16.27 -8.91
N ILE A 172 -17.71 -15.42 -7.95
CA ILE A 172 -17.86 -15.65 -6.52
C ILE A 172 -18.83 -14.61 -5.97
N ALA A 173 -19.84 -15.08 -5.24
CA ALA A 173 -20.80 -14.23 -4.59
C ALA A 173 -20.13 -13.28 -3.57
N ARG A 174 -20.70 -12.10 -3.45
CA ARG A 174 -20.31 -11.09 -2.45
C ARG A 174 -20.70 -11.59 -1.05
N ASN A 175 -19.79 -11.53 -0.12
CA ASN A 175 -20.05 -11.67 1.31
C ASN A 175 -20.65 -10.39 1.89
N THR A 176 -21.32 -10.49 3.01
CA THR A 176 -21.82 -9.35 3.75
C THR A 176 -20.68 -8.52 4.36
N VAL A 177 -20.98 -7.27 4.72
CA VAL A 177 -20.02 -6.39 5.42
C VAL A 177 -19.56 -7.04 6.72
N ASP A 178 -20.48 -7.62 7.49
CA ASP A 178 -20.18 -8.24 8.78
C ASP A 178 -19.25 -9.47 8.62
N GLU A 179 -19.48 -10.30 7.60
CA GLU A 179 -18.61 -11.45 7.32
C GLU A 179 -17.20 -10.99 6.93
N VAL A 180 -17.08 -9.92 6.14
CA VAL A 180 -15.77 -9.38 5.75
C VAL A 180 -15.04 -8.81 6.98
N TYR A 181 -15.72 -8.03 7.84
CA TYR A 181 -15.11 -7.54 9.08
C TYR A 181 -14.76 -8.67 10.05
N ALA A 182 -15.55 -9.71 10.15
CA ALA A 182 -15.23 -10.90 10.96
C ALA A 182 -13.91 -11.54 10.49
N GLN A 183 -13.70 -11.65 9.17
CA GLN A 183 -12.44 -12.16 8.61
C GLN A 183 -11.27 -11.20 8.88
N ILE A 184 -11.46 -9.89 8.69
CA ILE A 184 -10.44 -8.87 8.98
C ILE A 184 -10.00 -8.96 10.45
N LEU A 185 -10.95 -9.02 11.39
CA LEU A 185 -10.66 -9.14 12.83
C LEU A 185 -9.90 -10.44 13.15
N SER A 186 -10.26 -11.55 12.49
CA SER A 186 -9.54 -12.82 12.64
C SER A 186 -8.09 -12.72 12.17
N ASP A 187 -7.86 -12.15 10.98
CA ASP A 187 -6.52 -11.97 10.43
C ASP A 187 -5.68 -11.01 11.30
N CYS A 188 -6.26 -9.89 11.77
CA CYS A 188 -5.56 -8.96 12.67
C CYS A 188 -5.15 -9.62 13.99
N LYS A 189 -6.01 -10.43 14.60
CA LYS A 189 -5.68 -11.16 15.83
C LYS A 189 -4.55 -12.14 15.62
N ASN A 190 -4.60 -12.92 14.53
CA ASN A 190 -3.49 -13.81 14.16
C ASN A 190 -2.19 -13.03 13.95
N ALA A 191 -2.25 -11.86 13.31
CA ALA A 191 -1.09 -10.99 13.14
C ALA A 191 -0.52 -10.51 14.47
N VAL A 192 -1.37 -10.05 15.42
CA VAL A 192 -0.94 -9.63 16.78
C VAL A 192 -0.26 -10.77 17.54
N ASP A 193 -0.79 -11.99 17.40
CA ASP A 193 -0.25 -13.16 18.11
C ASP A 193 1.10 -13.62 17.53
N MET A 194 1.28 -13.55 16.20
CA MET A 194 2.43 -14.12 15.50
C MET A 194 3.56 -13.12 15.24
N LEU A 195 3.26 -11.81 15.12
CA LEU A 195 4.28 -10.82 14.81
C LEU A 195 5.17 -10.49 16.01
N PRO A 196 6.49 -10.37 15.78
CA PRO A 196 7.40 -9.88 16.80
C PRO A 196 7.24 -8.35 16.97
N PRO A 197 7.68 -7.78 18.11
CA PRO A 197 7.71 -6.35 18.31
C PRO A 197 8.74 -5.68 17.36
N LYS A 198 8.48 -4.41 16.97
CA LYS A 198 9.36 -3.62 16.09
C LYS A 198 10.82 -3.61 16.55
N SER A 199 11.05 -3.59 17.86
CA SER A 199 12.38 -3.60 18.47
C SER A 199 13.20 -4.87 18.21
N SER A 200 12.57 -5.96 17.77
CA SER A 200 13.23 -7.22 17.40
C SER A 200 13.77 -7.23 15.98
N TYR A 201 13.36 -6.29 15.12
CA TYR A 201 13.79 -6.26 13.74
C TYR A 201 15.19 -5.67 13.59
N GLY A 202 16.05 -6.36 12.83
CA GLY A 202 17.33 -5.83 12.35
C GLY A 202 17.16 -4.84 11.20
N GLU A 203 18.26 -4.21 10.80
CA GLU A 203 18.27 -3.19 9.73
C GLU A 203 17.62 -3.64 8.42
N ASN A 204 17.80 -4.91 8.03
CA ASN A 204 17.27 -5.45 6.78
C ASN A 204 15.74 -5.72 6.82
N ASP A 205 15.16 -5.75 8.01
CA ASP A 205 13.74 -6.01 8.23
C ASP A 205 12.97 -4.77 8.72
N LYS A 206 13.63 -3.61 8.82
CA LYS A 206 12.97 -2.34 9.12
C LYS A 206 11.84 -2.05 8.14
N GLY A 207 10.72 -1.59 8.67
CA GLY A 207 9.54 -1.26 7.87
C GLY A 207 8.62 -2.45 7.58
N ARG A 208 8.95 -3.67 8.02
CA ARG A 208 8.02 -4.80 8.00
C ARG A 208 6.93 -4.60 9.06
N ALA A 209 5.78 -5.22 8.82
CA ALA A 209 4.70 -5.23 9.81
C ALA A 209 5.19 -5.84 11.12
N CYS A 210 4.88 -5.18 12.23
CA CYS A 210 5.26 -5.58 13.58
C CYS A 210 4.02 -5.73 14.47
N LYS A 211 4.18 -6.28 15.66
CA LYS A 211 3.09 -6.47 16.61
C LYS A 211 2.33 -5.17 16.88
N GLU A 212 3.03 -4.08 17.10
CA GLU A 212 2.45 -2.77 17.41
C GLU A 212 1.62 -2.23 16.23
N ALA A 213 2.09 -2.45 14.99
CA ALA A 213 1.32 -2.09 13.79
C ALA A 213 0.03 -2.91 13.67
N ALA A 214 0.08 -4.21 13.97
CA ALA A 214 -1.12 -5.06 13.96
C ALA A 214 -2.11 -4.67 15.07
N MET A 215 -1.61 -4.31 16.27
CA MET A 215 -2.44 -3.80 17.37
C MET A 215 -3.09 -2.46 17.01
N ALA A 216 -2.36 -1.53 16.38
CA ALA A 216 -2.89 -0.24 15.95
C ALA A 216 -3.97 -0.41 14.87
N MET A 217 -3.75 -1.27 13.87
CA MET A 217 -4.75 -1.58 12.87
C MET A 217 -5.99 -2.24 13.48
N LEU A 218 -5.82 -3.16 14.43
CA LEU A 218 -6.94 -3.79 15.16
C LEU A 218 -7.75 -2.76 15.94
N ALA A 219 -7.07 -1.78 16.59
CA ALA A 219 -7.71 -0.69 17.30
C ALA A 219 -8.52 0.22 16.35
N ASP A 220 -7.99 0.57 15.17
CA ASP A 220 -8.70 1.36 14.16
C ASP A 220 -9.95 0.63 13.63
N ILE A 221 -9.84 -0.68 13.40
CA ILE A 221 -10.98 -1.50 12.98
C ILE A 221 -12.06 -1.56 14.07
N TYR A 222 -11.68 -1.78 15.33
CA TYR A 222 -12.61 -1.74 16.44
C TYR A 222 -13.28 -0.37 16.58
N LEU A 223 -12.52 0.73 16.44
CA LEU A 223 -13.06 2.08 16.47
C LEU A 223 -14.08 2.32 15.37
N THR A 224 -13.80 1.82 14.16
CA THR A 224 -14.74 1.88 13.02
C THR A 224 -16.04 1.13 13.29
N LEU A 225 -15.98 0.00 13.98
CA LEU A 225 -17.14 -0.83 14.32
C LEU A 225 -17.87 -0.40 15.61
N ALA A 226 -17.19 0.34 16.49
CA ALA A 226 -17.69 0.70 17.82
C ALA A 226 -19.05 1.45 17.84
N PRO A 227 -19.44 2.27 16.86
CA PRO A 227 -20.78 2.85 16.83
C PRO A 227 -21.92 1.81 16.90
N ASN A 228 -21.71 0.63 16.31
CA ASN A 228 -22.65 -0.49 16.31
C ASN A 228 -22.35 -1.56 17.38
N HIS A 229 -21.14 -1.55 17.94
CA HIS A 229 -20.61 -2.54 18.90
C HIS A 229 -19.91 -1.81 20.05
N ARG A 230 -20.67 -1.21 20.96
CA ARG A 230 -20.15 -0.27 21.98
C ARG A 230 -19.03 -0.83 22.85
N ASP A 231 -18.98 -2.13 23.07
CA ASP A 231 -17.92 -2.78 23.86
C ASP A 231 -16.53 -2.63 23.17
N TYR A 232 -16.50 -2.40 21.86
CA TYR A 232 -15.25 -2.21 21.14
C TYR A 232 -14.49 -0.92 21.51
N TYR A 233 -15.16 0.09 22.09
CA TYR A 233 -14.43 1.24 22.65
C TYR A 233 -13.47 0.84 23.76
N ASN A 234 -13.81 -0.17 24.59
CA ASN A 234 -12.91 -0.68 25.62
C ASN A 234 -11.71 -1.43 25.02
N GLU A 235 -11.94 -2.17 23.95
CA GLU A 235 -10.86 -2.85 23.21
C GLU A 235 -9.88 -1.84 22.59
N VAL A 236 -10.38 -0.73 22.02
CA VAL A 236 -9.55 0.36 21.50
C VAL A 236 -8.66 0.92 22.59
N VAL A 237 -9.23 1.28 23.74
CA VAL A 237 -8.46 1.83 24.88
C VAL A 237 -7.39 0.83 25.33
N THR A 238 -7.76 -0.44 25.50
CA THR A 238 -6.84 -1.49 25.91
C THR A 238 -5.65 -1.64 24.95
N LEU A 239 -5.90 -1.66 23.65
CA LEU A 239 -4.83 -1.79 22.64
C LEU A 239 -3.94 -0.54 22.61
N CYS A 240 -4.51 0.66 22.69
CA CYS A 240 -3.76 1.91 22.74
C CYS A 240 -2.87 1.98 24.01
N ASP A 241 -3.38 1.58 25.16
CA ASP A 241 -2.60 1.54 26.42
C ASP A 241 -1.45 0.53 26.32
N GLN A 242 -1.69 -0.62 25.68
CA GLN A 242 -0.63 -1.61 25.44
C GLN A 242 0.46 -1.08 24.53
N ILE A 243 0.09 -0.42 23.41
CA ILE A 243 1.05 0.20 22.48
C ILE A 243 1.87 1.28 23.22
N THR A 244 1.21 2.11 24.02
CA THR A 244 1.88 3.14 24.82
C THR A 244 2.85 2.51 25.82
N ALA A 245 2.46 1.40 26.48
CA ALA A 245 3.33 0.66 27.40
C ALA A 245 4.54 0.03 26.69
N MET A 246 4.49 -0.20 25.39
CA MET A 246 5.63 -0.64 24.57
C MET A 246 6.59 0.51 24.21
N GLY A 247 6.30 1.72 24.64
CA GLY A 247 7.16 2.89 24.48
C GLY A 247 6.79 3.82 23.33
N TYR A 248 5.60 3.69 22.75
CA TYR A 248 5.12 4.59 21.70
C TYR A 248 4.18 5.64 22.27
N ASP A 249 4.61 6.89 22.24
CA ASP A 249 3.78 8.05 22.56
C ASP A 249 4.05 9.21 21.60
N LEU A 250 3.10 10.16 21.52
CA LEU A 250 3.17 11.28 20.57
C LEU A 250 4.18 12.38 21.00
N SER A 251 4.95 12.17 22.05
CA SER A 251 5.96 13.12 22.53
C SER A 251 7.38 12.81 22.06
N GLN A 252 7.59 11.68 21.39
CA GLN A 252 8.93 11.17 21.05
C GLN A 252 9.60 11.90 19.90
N CYS A 253 8.85 12.52 19.02
CA CYS A 253 9.38 13.31 17.91
C CYS A 253 8.49 14.51 17.61
N LYS A 254 8.96 15.41 16.76
CA LYS A 254 8.13 16.49 16.23
C LYS A 254 7.19 15.94 15.17
N TYR A 255 5.98 16.49 15.07
CA TYR A 255 5.03 16.11 14.02
C TYR A 255 5.65 16.13 12.60
N ALA A 256 6.56 17.10 12.33
CA ALA A 256 7.25 17.21 11.05
C ALA A 256 8.16 16.03 10.73
N ASP A 257 8.75 15.40 11.75
CA ASP A 257 9.72 14.32 11.60
C ASP A 257 9.07 13.08 10.95
N ASN A 258 7.76 12.89 11.14
CA ASN A 258 6.98 11.80 10.51
C ASN A 258 6.85 11.92 8.97
N PHE A 259 7.21 13.07 8.40
CA PHE A 259 7.12 13.33 6.96
C PHE A 259 8.49 13.70 6.35
N ASP A 260 9.57 13.58 7.11
CA ASP A 260 10.93 13.84 6.64
C ASP A 260 11.51 12.58 5.98
N ALA A 261 11.80 12.67 4.69
CA ALA A 261 12.36 11.58 3.90
C ALA A 261 13.72 11.04 4.43
N THR A 262 14.37 11.77 5.33
CA THR A 262 15.63 11.35 5.98
C THR A 262 15.40 10.62 7.29
N ILE A 263 14.15 10.56 7.79
CA ILE A 263 13.76 9.97 9.08
C ILE A 263 12.74 8.83 8.89
N ASN A 264 12.72 8.17 7.75
CA ASN A 264 11.84 7.04 7.48
C ASN A 264 11.90 5.99 8.62
N ASN A 265 10.74 5.42 8.97
CA ASN A 265 10.55 4.48 10.08
C ASN A 265 10.92 5.09 11.46
N GLY A 266 10.59 6.36 11.65
CA GLY A 266 10.88 7.14 12.84
C GLY A 266 10.25 6.61 14.13
N ALA A 267 10.39 7.39 15.23
CA ALA A 267 10.04 6.96 16.58
C ALA A 267 8.52 6.70 16.75
N GLU A 268 7.66 7.53 16.16
CA GLU A 268 6.20 7.36 16.23
C GLU A 268 5.64 6.38 15.17
N SER A 269 6.44 6.06 14.15
CA SER A 269 5.98 5.22 13.04
C SER A 269 5.80 3.78 13.48
N LEU A 270 4.61 3.23 13.28
CA LEU A 270 4.31 1.81 13.49
C LEU A 270 4.38 1.02 12.19
N PHE A 271 3.92 1.61 11.09
CA PHE A 271 3.99 1.00 9.76
C PHE A 271 4.04 2.05 8.67
N GLU A 272 4.94 1.85 7.72
CA GLU A 272 5.10 2.71 6.55
C GLU A 272 5.21 1.87 5.28
N VAL A 273 4.61 2.34 4.19
CA VAL A 273 4.90 1.81 2.85
C VAL A 273 6.29 2.27 2.45
N GLN A 274 7.21 1.32 2.28
CA GLN A 274 8.63 1.59 2.06
C GLN A 274 8.91 1.99 0.62
N TYR A 275 9.78 3.00 0.42
CA TYR A 275 10.29 3.43 -0.88
C TYR A 275 11.81 3.62 -0.79
N SER A 276 12.53 3.28 -1.87
CA SER A 276 14.00 3.32 -1.89
C SER A 276 14.60 4.50 -2.64
N GLY A 277 13.80 5.27 -3.35
CA GLY A 277 14.31 6.31 -4.25
C GLY A 277 15.12 5.76 -5.43
N SER A 278 14.93 4.50 -5.79
CA SER A 278 15.58 3.87 -6.94
C SER A 278 15.08 4.47 -8.26
N THR A 279 15.97 4.61 -9.23
CA THR A 279 15.61 5.01 -10.60
C THR A 279 15.00 3.87 -11.43
N GLU A 280 15.02 2.64 -10.93
CA GLU A 280 14.27 1.54 -11.53
C GLU A 280 12.78 1.83 -11.44
N TYR A 281 12.14 1.95 -12.60
CA TYR A 281 10.89 2.66 -12.68
C TYR A 281 9.95 2.11 -13.75
N ASP A 282 8.81 1.64 -13.29
CA ASP A 282 7.58 1.50 -14.08
C ASP A 282 6.39 2.00 -13.23
N PHE A 283 6.10 3.30 -13.31
CA PHE A 283 5.04 3.91 -12.52
C PHE A 283 3.67 3.25 -12.75
N TRP A 284 3.33 2.95 -13.99
CA TRP A 284 2.06 2.36 -14.35
C TRP A 284 2.06 0.83 -14.27
N GLY A 285 3.20 0.17 -14.46
CA GLY A 285 3.35 -1.29 -14.37
C GLY A 285 3.45 -1.84 -12.96
N GLY A 286 3.57 -0.98 -11.95
CA GLY A 286 3.58 -1.38 -10.54
C GLY A 286 4.93 -1.84 -9.99
N ASP A 287 6.02 -1.68 -10.75
CA ASP A 287 7.40 -1.96 -10.31
C ASP A 287 8.09 -0.71 -9.71
N ASN A 288 7.29 0.12 -9.10
CA ASN A 288 7.71 1.39 -8.51
C ASN A 288 8.47 1.17 -7.22
N GLN A 289 9.69 1.70 -7.14
CA GLN A 289 10.49 1.71 -5.93
C GLN A 289 10.69 3.12 -5.37
N SER A 290 10.20 4.13 -6.08
CA SER A 290 10.26 5.53 -5.69
C SER A 290 8.88 6.07 -5.34
N SER A 291 8.79 6.91 -4.32
CA SER A 291 7.55 7.62 -3.99
C SER A 291 7.31 8.75 -4.99
N TRP A 292 6.08 8.86 -5.50
CA TRP A 292 5.67 9.95 -6.39
C TRP A 292 4.89 11.06 -5.68
N LEU A 293 4.71 10.94 -4.39
CA LEU A 293 3.89 11.87 -3.59
C LEU A 293 4.38 13.32 -3.73
N SER A 294 5.69 13.55 -3.57
CA SER A 294 6.26 14.90 -3.71
C SER A 294 6.02 15.49 -5.09
N THR A 295 6.17 14.68 -6.14
CA THR A 295 5.95 15.07 -7.53
C THR A 295 4.50 15.43 -7.80
N PHE A 296 3.55 14.62 -7.32
CA PHE A 296 2.12 14.92 -7.49
C PHE A 296 1.65 16.11 -6.65
N MET A 297 2.10 16.21 -5.39
CA MET A 297 1.62 17.21 -4.43
C MET A 297 2.26 18.58 -4.63
N GLY A 298 3.50 18.65 -5.12
CA GLY A 298 4.27 19.88 -5.28
C GLY A 298 3.54 20.93 -6.13
N PRO A 299 3.67 22.22 -5.79
CA PRO A 299 2.97 23.30 -6.49
C PRO A 299 3.34 23.33 -7.98
N ARG A 300 2.33 23.30 -8.86
CA ARG A 300 2.52 23.17 -10.31
C ARG A 300 3.39 24.27 -10.89
N ASN A 301 4.37 23.89 -11.69
CA ASN A 301 5.31 24.81 -12.36
C ASN A 301 6.12 25.72 -11.41
N SER A 302 6.15 25.43 -10.12
CA SER A 302 6.88 26.24 -9.13
C SER A 302 8.39 26.05 -9.20
N GLY A 303 8.83 24.85 -9.61
CA GLY A 303 10.20 24.42 -9.46
C GLY A 303 10.62 24.12 -8.01
N MET A 304 9.68 24.10 -7.07
CA MET A 304 9.93 23.87 -5.64
C MET A 304 10.41 22.43 -5.37
N VAL A 305 9.83 21.47 -6.05
CA VAL A 305 10.23 20.05 -6.02
C VAL A 305 10.40 19.52 -7.44
N ALA A 306 10.95 18.33 -7.59
CA ALA A 306 11.04 17.65 -8.88
C ALA A 306 9.63 17.27 -9.39
N GLY A 307 9.31 17.59 -10.64
CA GLY A 307 8.01 17.37 -11.27
C GLY A 307 6.97 18.45 -10.93
N ALA A 308 6.50 18.53 -9.71
CA ALA A 308 5.58 19.56 -9.21
C ALA A 308 4.29 19.67 -10.04
N TYR A 309 3.39 18.68 -9.92
CA TYR A 309 2.17 18.63 -10.73
C TYR A 309 0.95 19.32 -10.10
N GLY A 310 0.95 19.60 -8.80
CA GLY A 310 -0.14 20.29 -8.09
C GLY A 310 -1.46 19.51 -8.18
N TRP A 311 -1.41 18.21 -7.94
CA TRP A 311 -2.58 17.34 -8.13
C TRP A 311 -3.63 17.48 -7.04
N ASN A 312 -3.22 17.54 -5.77
CA ASN A 312 -4.08 17.58 -4.60
C ASN A 312 -4.00 18.98 -3.98
N LEU A 313 -5.06 19.76 -4.09
CA LEU A 313 -5.13 21.13 -3.62
C LEU A 313 -6.04 21.24 -2.40
N PRO A 314 -5.51 21.45 -1.19
CA PRO A 314 -6.33 21.67 0.01
C PRO A 314 -7.37 22.78 -0.21
N THR A 315 -8.59 22.57 0.31
CA THR A 315 -9.68 23.56 0.26
C THR A 315 -9.53 24.61 1.35
N GLU A 316 -10.19 25.76 1.18
CA GLU A 316 -10.21 26.81 2.20
C GLU A 316 -10.96 26.33 3.45
N GLU A 317 -11.98 25.49 3.30
CA GLU A 317 -12.74 24.87 4.39
C GLU A 317 -11.81 24.02 5.25
N PHE A 318 -11.01 23.14 4.64
CA PHE A 318 -10.01 22.35 5.37
C PHE A 318 -9.00 23.23 6.12
N ILE A 319 -8.57 24.35 5.53
CA ILE A 319 -7.62 25.26 6.18
C ILE A 319 -8.23 25.95 7.42
N LYS A 320 -9.53 26.20 7.43
CA LYS A 320 -10.25 26.80 8.56
C LYS A 320 -10.39 25.88 9.77
N GLU A 321 -10.21 24.57 9.59
CA GLU A 321 -10.24 23.60 10.69
C GLU A 321 -9.01 23.68 11.61
N TYR A 322 -7.91 24.32 11.14
CA TYR A 322 -6.75 24.57 12.01
C TYR A 322 -7.03 25.69 13.01
N GLU A 323 -6.89 25.37 14.28
CA GLU A 323 -7.00 26.34 15.37
C GLU A 323 -5.82 27.33 15.36
N ALA A 324 -6.03 28.49 15.98
CA ALA A 324 -4.96 29.48 16.12
C ALA A 324 -3.80 28.91 16.96
N GLY A 325 -2.59 28.87 16.38
CA GLY A 325 -1.40 28.32 17.03
C GLY A 325 -1.18 26.84 16.80
N ASP A 326 -1.99 26.17 15.98
CA ASP A 326 -1.75 24.77 15.58
C ASP A 326 -0.52 24.70 14.66
N LEU A 327 0.59 24.20 15.20
CA LEU A 327 1.86 24.06 14.48
C LEU A 327 1.81 23.04 13.33
N ARG A 328 0.83 22.14 13.31
CA ARG A 328 0.67 21.14 12.25
C ARG A 328 0.32 21.77 10.92
N LYS A 329 -0.33 22.93 10.92
CA LYS A 329 -0.69 23.67 9.70
C LYS A 329 0.53 23.94 8.81
N ASP A 330 1.60 24.50 9.38
CA ASP A 330 2.82 24.87 8.65
C ASP A 330 3.60 23.66 8.12
N VAL A 331 3.40 22.49 8.73
CA VAL A 331 3.96 21.23 8.25
C VAL A 331 3.11 20.60 7.14
N THR A 332 1.79 20.78 7.23
CA THR A 332 0.84 20.07 6.35
C THR A 332 0.57 20.82 5.05
N VAL A 333 0.53 22.18 5.10
CA VAL A 333 0.01 23.01 3.99
C VAL A 333 0.99 24.11 3.61
N LEU A 334 1.13 24.34 2.31
CA LEU A 334 1.73 25.54 1.74
C LEU A 334 0.65 26.59 1.49
N TYR A 335 0.87 27.82 1.95
CA TYR A 335 0.01 28.98 1.75
C TYR A 335 0.85 30.26 1.71
N GLN A 336 0.28 31.36 1.20
CA GLN A 336 0.99 32.63 1.12
C GLN A 336 1.38 33.10 2.52
N GLY A 337 2.69 33.26 2.75
CA GLY A 337 3.26 33.65 4.06
C GLY A 337 3.60 32.50 5.00
N CYS A 338 3.41 31.25 4.60
CA CYS A 338 3.92 30.10 5.35
C CYS A 338 5.47 30.08 5.36
N PRO A 339 6.11 29.36 6.28
CA PRO A 339 7.56 29.19 6.26
C PRO A 339 8.07 28.69 4.90
N ALA A 340 9.18 29.22 4.42
CA ALA A 340 9.79 28.82 3.16
C ALA A 340 10.07 27.30 3.15
N PHE A 341 9.95 26.67 1.97
CA PHE A 341 10.34 25.28 1.74
C PHE A 341 11.65 25.29 0.91
N ASP A 342 12.69 24.69 1.46
CA ASP A 342 14.02 24.63 0.83
C ASP A 342 14.51 26.01 0.34
N GLY A 343 14.29 27.05 1.17
CA GLY A 343 14.64 28.43 0.87
C GLY A 343 13.73 29.17 -0.12
N MET A 344 12.67 28.51 -0.61
CA MET A 344 11.74 29.09 -1.58
C MET A 344 10.41 29.48 -0.90
N GLU A 345 9.97 30.72 -1.08
CA GLU A 345 8.68 31.20 -0.62
C GLU A 345 7.54 30.70 -1.53
N TYR A 346 6.42 30.31 -0.92
CA TYR A 346 5.23 29.88 -1.63
C TYR A 346 4.49 31.07 -2.27
N ARG A 347 3.98 30.88 -3.48
CA ARG A 347 3.16 31.87 -4.20
C ARG A 347 1.74 31.35 -4.41
N ARG A 348 0.74 32.11 -3.96
CA ARG A 348 -0.68 31.78 -4.13
C ARG A 348 -1.06 31.43 -5.58
N SER A 349 -0.41 32.04 -6.55
CA SER A 349 -0.69 31.83 -7.99
C SER A 349 -0.33 30.46 -8.51
N TRP A 350 0.34 29.63 -7.72
CA TRP A 350 0.68 28.26 -8.10
C TRP A 350 -0.45 27.26 -7.89
N SER A 351 -1.56 27.70 -7.28
CA SER A 351 -2.70 26.82 -6.97
C SER A 351 -4.03 27.51 -7.24
N GLY A 352 -5.02 26.74 -7.74
CA GLY A 352 -6.38 27.21 -7.93
C GLY A 352 -7.09 27.59 -6.63
N THR A 353 -6.85 26.85 -5.55
CA THR A 353 -7.38 27.13 -4.21
C THR A 353 -6.53 28.13 -3.45
N GLY A 354 -5.29 28.35 -3.85
CA GLY A 354 -4.30 29.14 -3.12
C GLY A 354 -3.48 28.35 -2.10
N TYR A 355 -3.65 27.02 -2.06
CA TYR A 355 -3.00 26.10 -1.14
C TYR A 355 -2.42 24.89 -1.86
N ASN A 356 -1.35 24.31 -1.34
CA ASN A 356 -0.83 23.00 -1.77
C ASN A 356 -0.48 22.15 -0.54
N VAL A 357 -0.44 20.87 -0.70
CA VAL A 357 0.07 19.96 0.34
C VAL A 357 1.56 20.16 0.52
N ARG A 358 2.03 20.24 1.78
CA ARG A 358 3.44 20.39 2.14
C ARG A 358 4.05 19.12 2.71
N LYS A 359 3.32 18.39 3.55
CA LYS A 359 3.86 17.29 4.37
C LYS A 359 4.56 16.18 3.58
N PHE A 360 4.25 16.01 2.30
CA PHE A 360 4.87 14.99 1.44
C PHE A 360 5.96 15.55 0.51
N LEU A 361 6.30 16.82 0.63
CA LEU A 361 7.30 17.42 -0.23
C LEU A 361 8.71 17.01 0.20
N VAL A 362 9.53 16.70 -0.77
CA VAL A 362 10.93 16.34 -0.57
C VAL A 362 11.82 17.33 -1.33
N SER A 363 12.84 17.86 -0.65
CA SER A 363 13.81 18.76 -1.21
C SER A 363 14.51 18.15 -2.44
N LYS A 364 14.83 18.97 -3.43
CA LYS A 364 15.64 18.56 -4.59
C LYS A 364 17.06 18.11 -4.20
N THR A 365 17.53 18.46 -3.03
CA THR A 365 18.80 17.97 -2.50
C THR A 365 18.71 16.46 -2.18
N VAL A 366 17.55 15.99 -1.71
CA VAL A 366 17.31 14.57 -1.39
C VAL A 366 16.75 13.82 -2.61
N SER A 367 15.84 14.46 -3.37
CA SER A 367 15.20 13.90 -4.56
C SER A 367 15.35 14.86 -5.73
N PRO A 368 16.49 14.84 -6.45
CA PRO A 368 16.78 15.76 -7.55
C PRO A 368 15.87 15.54 -8.76
N GLU A 369 15.38 14.32 -8.96
CA GLU A 369 14.50 13.93 -10.04
C GLU A 369 13.18 13.38 -9.51
N TYR A 370 12.14 13.40 -10.33
CA TYR A 370 10.78 12.97 -9.96
C TYR A 370 10.66 11.49 -9.55
N ASN A 371 11.62 10.66 -9.93
CA ASN A 371 11.67 9.21 -9.66
C ASN A 371 12.77 8.80 -8.67
N THR A 372 13.29 9.74 -7.86
CA THR A 372 14.36 9.45 -6.88
C THR A 372 13.93 9.67 -5.44
N ASN A 373 12.63 9.78 -5.17
CA ASN A 373 12.11 10.12 -3.85
C ASN A 373 12.05 8.89 -2.93
N PRO A 374 12.84 8.84 -1.85
CA PRO A 374 12.87 7.75 -0.88
C PRO A 374 11.84 7.90 0.25
N ASN A 375 10.97 8.93 0.22
CA ASN A 375 10.04 9.21 1.32
C ASN A 375 8.97 8.13 1.43
N ASN A 376 8.90 7.47 2.57
CA ASN A 376 7.89 6.49 2.88
C ASN A 376 6.50 7.13 3.06
N PHE A 377 5.47 6.31 2.98
CA PHE A 377 4.10 6.72 3.28
C PHE A 377 3.67 6.07 4.60
N VAL A 378 3.42 6.91 5.61
CA VAL A 378 2.89 6.47 6.91
C VAL A 378 1.42 6.06 6.73
N VAL A 379 1.06 4.86 7.15
CA VAL A 379 -0.26 4.24 6.99
C VAL A 379 -1.05 4.33 8.28
#